data_70caacc631c6456a5a1eee093bcfc067
#
_entry.id   70caacc631c6456a5a1eee093bcfc067
#
_cell.length_a   1.000
_cell.length_b   1.000
_cell.length_c   1.000
_cell.angle_alpha   90.00
_cell.angle_beta   90.00
_cell.angle_gamma   90.00
#
_symmetry.space_group_name_H-M   'P 1'
#
loop_
_entity.id
_entity.type
_entity.pdbx_description
1 polymer ?
#
loop_
_entity_poly.entity_id
_entity_poly.type
_entity_poly.pdbx_seq_one_letter_code
_entity_poly.pdbx_strand_id
1 'polypeptide(L)'
;FNGKPYLVPLAFTAPGMYLRMDQWEKTGMDIPTTWEELKEGAKLMNDPANGFYGLGFAMGASGGGDAEGFCRTIILDWGGIPVDENGKVTVNSPETLEALKFIASLYEEGLIPPDAITGDDSWNNNAYLAGTVGVITNSGSVVSSMKEEKPELLANTQIIAYPAGPAGEAFTLGGANVFGIFETGKNTDVAKDFVKYYFEDLDNYNAMIEAMGAMWQPVVNGVDDTDFWKDPVNAGWLAN
;
A
#
# COMPACT_ATOMS: atom_id res chain seq x y z
N PHE A 1 2.28 24.35 7.45
CA PHE A 1 1.07 24.97 7.98
C PHE A 1 1.28 26.49 8.04
N ASN A 2 0.37 27.28 7.47
CA ASN A 2 0.53 28.75 7.35
C ASN A 2 1.87 29.18 6.74
N GLY A 3 2.37 28.46 5.73
CA GLY A 3 3.62 28.74 5.04
C GLY A 3 4.89 28.44 5.85
N LYS A 4 4.78 27.79 7.00
CA LYS A 4 5.93 27.39 7.83
C LYS A 4 6.04 25.88 7.93
N PRO A 5 7.25 25.31 7.81
CA PRO A 5 7.50 23.90 8.11
C PRO A 5 7.49 23.70 9.64
N TYR A 6 6.77 22.67 10.09
CA TYR A 6 6.73 22.27 11.51
C TYR A 6 7.24 20.84 11.72
N LEU A 7 7.35 20.07 10.65
CA LEU A 7 7.74 18.68 10.66
C LEU A 7 8.87 18.46 9.66
N VAL A 8 9.76 17.53 9.97
CA VAL A 8 10.83 17.10 9.07
C VAL A 8 10.44 15.73 8.53
N PRO A 9 10.26 15.55 7.22
CA PRO A 9 9.95 14.25 6.65
C PRO A 9 11.12 13.29 6.88
N LEU A 10 10.82 12.11 7.40
CA LEU A 10 11.78 11.05 7.67
C LEU A 10 11.82 10.04 6.54
N ALA A 11 10.65 9.61 6.11
CA ALA A 11 10.46 8.66 5.03
C ALA A 11 9.06 8.83 4.46
N PHE A 12 8.85 8.31 3.27
CA PHE A 12 7.52 8.17 2.69
C PHE A 12 7.11 6.70 2.73
N THR A 13 5.82 6.45 2.93
CA THR A 13 5.25 5.11 2.85
C THR A 13 4.06 5.17 1.90
N ALA A 14 4.13 4.44 0.81
CA ALA A 14 3.01 4.21 -0.08
C ALA A 14 2.73 2.71 -0.15
N PRO A 15 1.47 2.27 -0.12
CA PRO A 15 1.15 0.89 -0.37
C PRO A 15 1.37 0.56 -1.85
N GLY A 16 1.77 -0.68 -2.12
CA GLY A 16 1.79 -1.27 -3.44
C GLY A 16 0.75 -2.38 -3.55
N MET A 17 0.49 -2.83 -4.76
CA MET A 17 -0.34 -3.99 -5.02
C MET A 17 0.55 -5.19 -5.30
N TYR A 18 0.41 -6.24 -4.50
CA TYR A 18 1.19 -7.48 -4.60
C TYR A 18 0.40 -8.49 -5.39
N LEU A 19 1.00 -8.97 -6.46
CA LEU A 19 0.38 -9.92 -7.39
C LEU A 19 1.14 -11.24 -7.39
N ARG A 20 0.43 -12.34 -7.15
CA ARG A 20 0.94 -13.72 -7.26
C ARG A 20 1.11 -14.09 -8.72
N MET A 21 2.32 -13.94 -9.26
CA MET A 21 2.61 -14.21 -10.67
C MET A 21 2.40 -15.67 -11.04
N ASP A 22 2.74 -16.61 -10.14
CA ASP A 22 2.53 -18.05 -10.36
C ASP A 22 1.04 -18.43 -10.52
N GLN A 23 0.13 -17.58 -10.09
CA GLN A 23 -1.31 -17.74 -10.29
C GLN A 23 -1.82 -16.84 -11.43
N TRP A 24 -1.34 -15.61 -11.50
CA TRP A 24 -1.78 -14.66 -12.52
C TRP A 24 -1.46 -15.12 -13.93
N GLU A 25 -0.25 -15.63 -14.18
CA GLU A 25 0.16 -16.14 -15.49
C GLU A 25 -0.75 -17.25 -16.03
N LYS A 26 -1.39 -18.02 -15.14
CA LYS A 26 -2.36 -19.06 -15.55
C LYS A 26 -3.64 -18.49 -16.12
N THR A 27 -3.95 -17.23 -15.84
CA THR A 27 -5.12 -16.55 -16.41
C THR A 27 -4.92 -16.22 -17.89
N GLY A 28 -3.66 -16.09 -18.34
CA GLY A 28 -3.32 -15.64 -19.68
C GLY A 28 -3.53 -14.14 -19.91
N MET A 29 -3.81 -13.37 -18.86
CA MET A 29 -3.99 -11.93 -18.93
C MET A 29 -2.67 -11.19 -18.75
N ASP A 30 -2.56 -10.01 -19.36
CA ASP A 30 -1.49 -9.06 -19.08
C ASP A 30 -1.62 -8.50 -17.65
N ILE A 31 -0.56 -7.85 -17.14
CA ILE A 31 -0.61 -7.15 -15.85
C ILE A 31 -1.76 -6.13 -15.87
N PRO A 32 -2.66 -6.13 -14.88
CA PRO A 32 -3.85 -5.30 -14.90
C PRO A 32 -3.50 -3.82 -14.76
N THR A 33 -4.11 -2.99 -15.58
CA THR A 33 -3.97 -1.52 -15.58
C THR A 33 -5.26 -0.83 -15.13
N THR A 34 -6.36 -1.57 -15.07
CA THR A 34 -7.66 -1.11 -14.58
C THR A 34 -8.21 -2.04 -13.50
N TRP A 35 -9.08 -1.50 -12.64
CA TRP A 35 -9.75 -2.29 -11.60
C TRP A 35 -10.65 -3.38 -12.18
N GLU A 36 -11.21 -3.16 -13.36
CA GLU A 36 -11.99 -4.16 -14.08
C GLU A 36 -11.12 -5.34 -14.54
N GLU A 37 -9.94 -5.05 -15.12
CA GLU A 37 -8.98 -6.10 -15.52
C GLU A 37 -8.49 -6.89 -14.31
N LEU A 38 -8.19 -6.20 -13.19
CA LEU A 38 -7.82 -6.85 -11.94
C LEU A 38 -8.93 -7.79 -11.44
N LYS A 39 -10.18 -7.32 -11.45
CA LYS A 39 -11.33 -8.11 -11.04
C LYS A 39 -11.54 -9.34 -11.93
N GLU A 40 -11.39 -9.20 -13.24
CA GLU A 40 -11.52 -10.34 -14.16
C GLU A 40 -10.39 -11.36 -13.96
N GLY A 41 -9.15 -10.91 -13.81
CA GLY A 41 -8.04 -11.82 -13.49
C GLY A 41 -8.23 -12.51 -12.14
N ALA A 42 -8.72 -11.77 -11.14
CA ALA A 42 -9.06 -12.34 -9.84
C ALA A 42 -10.13 -13.45 -9.93
N LYS A 43 -11.14 -13.28 -10.77
CA LYS A 43 -12.16 -14.33 -11.05
C LYS A 43 -11.52 -15.58 -11.63
N LEU A 44 -10.61 -15.41 -12.57
CA LEU A 44 -9.94 -16.55 -13.23
C LEU A 44 -8.99 -17.30 -12.28
N MET A 45 -8.39 -16.61 -11.30
CA MET A 45 -7.56 -17.24 -10.25
C MET A 45 -8.38 -17.88 -9.14
N ASN A 46 -9.64 -17.49 -8.96
CA ASN A 46 -10.45 -17.80 -7.78
C ASN A 46 -10.80 -19.29 -7.71
N ASP A 47 -10.43 -19.95 -6.62
CA ASP A 47 -10.73 -21.37 -6.35
C ASP A 47 -11.10 -21.58 -4.88
N PRO A 48 -12.25 -21.05 -4.42
CA PRO A 48 -12.68 -21.15 -3.03
C PRO A 48 -12.85 -22.61 -2.54
N ALA A 49 -13.13 -23.53 -3.46
CA ALA A 49 -13.27 -24.95 -3.12
C ALA A 49 -11.94 -25.55 -2.60
N ASN A 50 -10.81 -25.02 -3.06
CA ASN A 50 -9.47 -25.38 -2.59
C ASN A 50 -8.87 -24.33 -1.63
N GLY A 51 -9.66 -23.37 -1.16
CA GLY A 51 -9.25 -22.36 -0.18
C GLY A 51 -8.39 -21.24 -0.75
N PHE A 52 -8.46 -21.00 -2.07
CA PHE A 52 -7.74 -19.91 -2.72
C PHE A 52 -8.71 -18.86 -3.25
N TYR A 53 -8.45 -17.59 -2.93
CA TYR A 53 -9.25 -16.46 -3.39
C TYR A 53 -8.43 -15.52 -4.26
N GLY A 54 -9.06 -14.93 -5.27
CA GLY A 54 -8.39 -14.01 -6.18
C GLY A 54 -7.85 -12.75 -5.49
N LEU A 55 -8.58 -12.25 -4.48
CA LEU A 55 -8.27 -11.01 -3.77
C LEU A 55 -8.18 -11.22 -2.26
N GLY A 56 -7.28 -10.49 -1.61
CA GLY A 56 -7.06 -10.52 -0.17
C GLY A 56 -7.05 -9.10 0.42
N PHE A 57 -8.13 -8.35 0.24
CA PHE A 57 -8.26 -7.00 0.81
C PHE A 57 -8.91 -7.06 2.20
N ALA A 58 -8.24 -6.50 3.21
CA ALA A 58 -8.82 -6.35 4.53
C ALA A 58 -10.05 -5.43 4.46
N MET A 59 -11.18 -5.86 5.01
CA MET A 59 -12.46 -5.14 4.96
C MET A 59 -13.07 -4.92 6.35
N GLY A 60 -12.41 -5.35 7.40
CA GLY A 60 -12.89 -5.22 8.77
C GLY A 60 -12.79 -3.80 9.29
N ALA A 61 -13.70 -3.42 10.18
CA ALA A 61 -13.66 -2.12 10.86
C ALA A 61 -12.38 -1.93 11.70
N SER A 62 -11.73 -3.01 12.11
CA SER A 62 -10.43 -3.02 12.77
C SER A 62 -9.24 -3.18 11.81
N GLY A 63 -9.50 -3.21 10.50
CA GLY A 63 -8.49 -3.33 9.45
C GLY A 63 -7.58 -2.11 9.29
N GLY A 64 -7.73 -1.12 10.17
CA GLY A 64 -6.80 0.00 10.30
C GLY A 64 -6.59 0.75 9.00
N GLY A 65 -5.32 1.07 8.73
CA GLY A 65 -4.91 1.83 7.56
C GLY A 65 -5.15 1.11 6.24
N ASP A 66 -5.05 -0.22 6.20
CA ASP A 66 -5.18 -0.99 4.96
C ASP A 66 -6.63 -0.99 4.44
N ALA A 67 -7.61 -1.25 5.30
CA ALA A 67 -9.02 -1.23 4.90
C ALA A 67 -9.49 0.19 4.55
N GLU A 68 -9.12 1.21 5.34
CA GLU A 68 -9.44 2.61 5.06
C GLU A 68 -8.75 3.07 3.77
N GLY A 69 -7.46 2.79 3.63
CA GLY A 69 -6.66 3.16 2.47
C GLY A 69 -7.24 2.58 1.18
N PHE A 70 -7.58 1.30 1.19
CA PHE A 70 -8.23 0.63 0.07
C PHE A 70 -9.55 1.29 -0.32
N CYS A 71 -10.47 1.49 0.65
CA CYS A 71 -11.76 2.14 0.37
C CYS A 71 -11.59 3.55 -0.19
N ARG A 72 -10.69 4.34 0.38
CA ARG A 72 -10.44 5.72 -0.07
C ARG A 72 -9.84 5.77 -1.46
N THR A 73 -8.90 4.88 -1.77
CA THR A 73 -8.31 4.76 -3.11
C THR A 73 -9.40 4.47 -4.15
N ILE A 74 -10.24 3.47 -3.92
CA ILE A 74 -11.35 3.14 -4.85
C ILE A 74 -12.30 4.33 -5.01
N ILE A 75 -12.66 5.03 -3.93
CA ILE A 75 -13.52 6.22 -4.02
C ILE A 75 -12.89 7.28 -4.93
N LEU A 76 -11.60 7.56 -4.79
CA LEU A 76 -10.90 8.52 -5.62
C LEU A 76 -10.79 8.06 -7.08
N ASP A 77 -10.47 6.78 -7.31
CA ASP A 77 -10.37 6.18 -8.64
C ASP A 77 -11.70 6.20 -9.41
N TRP A 78 -12.83 6.23 -8.70
CA TRP A 78 -14.17 6.43 -9.26
C TRP A 78 -14.54 7.90 -9.43
N GLY A 79 -13.68 8.85 -9.03
CA GLY A 79 -13.92 10.29 -9.10
C GLY A 79 -14.70 10.85 -7.90
N GLY A 80 -14.89 10.05 -6.85
CA GLY A 80 -15.49 10.51 -5.61
C GLY A 80 -14.51 11.39 -4.82
N ILE A 81 -14.95 12.56 -4.38
CA ILE A 81 -14.15 13.51 -3.59
C ILE A 81 -14.80 13.65 -2.21
N PRO A 82 -14.17 13.11 -1.14
CA PRO A 82 -14.77 13.16 0.20
C PRO A 82 -14.99 14.59 0.74
N VAL A 83 -14.03 15.49 0.46
CA VAL A 83 -14.07 16.91 0.85
C VAL A 83 -13.52 17.74 -0.30
N ASP A 84 -14.26 18.75 -0.75
CA ASP A 84 -13.85 19.63 -1.83
C ASP A 84 -12.78 20.67 -1.41
N GLU A 85 -12.29 21.44 -2.36
CA GLU A 85 -11.28 22.48 -2.15
C GLU A 85 -11.70 23.60 -1.17
N ASN A 86 -13.01 23.77 -0.94
CA ASN A 86 -13.58 24.74 0.00
C ASN A 86 -13.82 24.14 1.40
N GLY A 87 -13.44 22.88 1.62
CA GLY A 87 -13.65 22.18 2.87
C GLY A 87 -15.07 21.66 3.07
N LYS A 88 -15.92 21.66 2.03
CA LYS A 88 -17.25 21.10 2.09
C LYS A 88 -17.20 19.58 1.94
N VAL A 89 -17.94 18.88 2.80
CA VAL A 89 -18.09 17.43 2.71
C VAL A 89 -18.93 17.07 1.48
N THR A 90 -18.36 16.29 0.56
CA THR A 90 -18.96 15.88 -0.73
C THR A 90 -18.98 14.37 -0.92
N VAL A 91 -18.64 13.60 0.13
CA VAL A 91 -18.59 12.12 0.07
C VAL A 91 -19.89 11.46 -0.40
N ASN A 92 -21.04 12.10 -0.17
CA ASN A 92 -22.33 11.59 -0.65
C ASN A 92 -22.55 12.01 -2.12
N SER A 93 -21.91 11.31 -3.04
CA SER A 93 -21.99 11.54 -4.48
C SER A 93 -22.32 10.24 -5.23
N PRO A 94 -22.80 10.32 -6.48
CA PRO A 94 -22.99 9.15 -7.35
C PRO A 94 -21.70 8.36 -7.54
N GLU A 95 -20.58 9.02 -7.71
CA GLU A 95 -19.25 8.41 -7.92
C GLU A 95 -18.83 7.59 -6.70
N THR A 96 -19.00 8.14 -5.51
CA THR A 96 -18.75 7.39 -4.25
C THR A 96 -19.67 6.19 -4.14
N LEU A 97 -20.95 6.32 -4.52
CA LEU A 97 -21.90 5.20 -4.48
C LEU A 97 -21.46 4.06 -5.43
N GLU A 98 -21.03 4.39 -6.64
CA GLU A 98 -20.55 3.38 -7.60
C GLU A 98 -19.24 2.73 -7.11
N ALA A 99 -18.32 3.48 -6.51
CA ALA A 99 -17.12 2.96 -5.86
C ALA A 99 -17.48 1.93 -4.77
N LEU A 100 -18.41 2.26 -3.88
CA LEU A 100 -18.86 1.35 -2.82
C LEU A 100 -19.56 0.10 -3.36
N LYS A 101 -20.34 0.24 -4.44
CA LYS A 101 -20.92 -0.93 -5.13
C LYS A 101 -19.86 -1.83 -5.73
N PHE A 102 -18.80 -1.25 -6.32
CA PHE A 102 -17.67 -2.04 -6.82
C PHE A 102 -17.01 -2.82 -5.69
N ILE A 103 -16.68 -2.16 -4.57
CA ILE A 103 -16.09 -2.83 -3.39
C ILE A 103 -17.00 -3.98 -2.90
N ALA A 104 -18.30 -3.71 -2.75
CA ALA A 104 -19.26 -4.72 -2.33
C ALA A 104 -19.30 -5.91 -3.30
N SER A 105 -19.23 -5.65 -4.61
CA SER A 105 -19.26 -6.69 -5.63
C SER A 105 -18.06 -7.65 -5.54
N LEU A 106 -16.89 -7.18 -5.13
CA LEU A 106 -15.72 -8.05 -4.95
C LEU A 106 -15.97 -9.11 -3.88
N TYR A 107 -16.65 -8.73 -2.81
CA TYR A 107 -17.02 -9.64 -1.72
C TYR A 107 -18.21 -10.52 -2.09
N GLU A 108 -19.28 -9.95 -2.64
CA GLU A 108 -20.52 -10.65 -3.03
C GLU A 108 -20.29 -11.71 -4.10
N GLU A 109 -19.35 -11.47 -5.01
CA GLU A 109 -18.94 -12.41 -6.05
C GLU A 109 -17.97 -13.50 -5.52
N GLY A 110 -17.64 -13.47 -4.22
CA GLY A 110 -16.81 -14.48 -3.57
C GLY A 110 -15.33 -14.42 -3.98
N LEU A 111 -14.83 -13.25 -4.40
CA LEU A 111 -13.44 -13.06 -4.78
C LEU A 111 -12.53 -12.80 -3.58
N ILE A 112 -13.12 -12.44 -2.43
CA ILE A 112 -12.46 -12.13 -1.17
C ILE A 112 -12.91 -13.17 -0.13
N PRO A 113 -12.01 -13.71 0.71
CA PRO A 113 -12.36 -14.63 1.78
C PRO A 113 -13.44 -14.06 2.72
N PRO A 114 -14.40 -14.89 3.18
CA PRO A 114 -15.50 -14.41 4.03
C PRO A 114 -15.05 -13.77 5.34
N ASP A 115 -13.93 -14.18 5.91
CA ASP A 115 -13.37 -13.66 7.16
C ASP A 115 -12.68 -12.28 7.01
N ALA A 116 -12.42 -11.82 5.78
CA ALA A 116 -11.86 -10.49 5.53
C ALA A 116 -12.68 -9.35 6.14
N ILE A 117 -14.00 -9.51 6.29
CA ILE A 117 -14.89 -8.51 6.91
C ILE A 117 -14.66 -8.33 8.41
N THR A 118 -13.95 -9.24 9.05
CA THR A 118 -13.56 -9.16 10.47
C THR A 118 -12.04 -9.04 10.62
N GLY A 119 -11.31 -9.01 9.50
CA GLY A 119 -9.87 -8.92 9.47
C GLY A 119 -9.36 -7.60 10.08
N ASP A 120 -8.28 -7.70 10.83
CA ASP A 120 -7.51 -6.56 11.29
C ASP A 120 -6.46 -6.13 10.23
N ASP A 121 -5.63 -5.16 10.59
CA ASP A 121 -4.59 -4.61 9.71
C ASP A 121 -3.50 -5.63 9.28
N SER A 122 -3.38 -6.75 9.98
CA SER A 122 -2.45 -7.83 9.66
C SER A 122 -3.07 -8.95 8.82
N TRP A 123 -4.37 -8.92 8.62
CA TRP A 123 -5.10 -10.01 7.99
C TRP A 123 -4.63 -10.31 6.55
N ASN A 124 -4.48 -9.28 5.72
CA ASN A 124 -4.02 -9.41 4.34
C ASN A 124 -2.59 -9.97 4.25
N ASN A 125 -1.68 -9.54 5.17
CA ASN A 125 -0.33 -10.08 5.28
C ASN A 125 -0.38 -11.58 5.55
N ASN A 126 -1.16 -11.98 6.56
CA ASN A 126 -1.28 -13.38 6.98
C ASN A 126 -1.88 -14.24 5.87
N ALA A 127 -2.92 -13.78 5.19
CA ALA A 127 -3.55 -14.47 4.08
C ALA A 127 -2.59 -14.66 2.89
N TYR A 128 -1.78 -13.63 2.58
CA TYR A 128 -0.80 -13.70 1.50
C TYR A 128 0.35 -14.64 1.83
N LEU A 129 0.90 -14.55 3.05
CA LEU A 129 1.96 -15.44 3.54
C LEU A 129 1.48 -16.89 3.64
N ALA A 130 0.22 -17.11 3.97
CA ALA A 130 -0.40 -18.44 3.95
C ALA A 130 -0.62 -18.97 2.52
N GLY A 131 -0.52 -18.11 1.50
CA GLY A 131 -0.73 -18.50 0.10
C GLY A 131 -2.19 -18.73 -0.26
N THR A 132 -3.13 -18.14 0.48
CA THR A 132 -4.58 -18.33 0.29
C THR A 132 -5.22 -17.25 -0.58
N VAL A 133 -4.49 -16.20 -0.94
CA VAL A 133 -4.98 -15.10 -1.78
C VAL A 133 -4.00 -14.74 -2.90
N GLY A 134 -4.54 -14.25 -4.01
CA GLY A 134 -3.78 -13.92 -5.22
C GLY A 134 -3.24 -12.49 -5.25
N VAL A 135 -4.00 -11.54 -4.74
CA VAL A 135 -3.64 -10.11 -4.75
C VAL A 135 -3.93 -9.49 -3.40
N ILE A 136 -2.99 -8.69 -2.89
CA ILE A 136 -3.22 -7.83 -1.72
C ILE A 136 -2.73 -6.41 -2.00
N THR A 137 -3.21 -5.46 -1.21
CA THR A 137 -2.60 -4.14 -1.05
C THR A 137 -1.88 -4.10 0.28
N ASN A 138 -0.65 -3.62 0.30
CA ASN A 138 0.13 -3.51 1.53
C ASN A 138 1.27 -2.51 1.38
N SER A 139 1.81 -2.06 2.51
CA SER A 139 3.13 -1.43 2.58
C SER A 139 4.24 -2.48 2.41
N GLY A 140 5.51 -2.09 2.43
CA GLY A 140 6.63 -3.01 2.30
C GLY A 140 6.80 -4.04 3.43
N SER A 141 5.97 -4.00 4.47
CA SER A 141 6.12 -4.87 5.65
C SER A 141 6.08 -6.37 5.31
N VAL A 142 5.22 -6.78 4.39
CA VAL A 142 5.10 -8.18 3.97
C VAL A 142 6.34 -8.67 3.21
N VAL A 143 7.11 -7.78 2.58
CA VAL A 143 8.36 -8.14 1.87
C VAL A 143 9.39 -8.70 2.84
N SER A 144 9.56 -8.05 4.00
CA SER A 144 10.50 -8.53 5.01
C SER A 144 10.15 -9.93 5.48
N SER A 145 8.88 -10.17 5.78
CA SER A 145 8.40 -11.51 6.17
C SER A 145 8.59 -12.54 5.05
N MET A 146 8.32 -12.18 3.80
CA MET A 146 8.57 -13.08 2.66
C MET A 146 10.06 -13.40 2.49
N LYS A 147 10.95 -12.41 2.65
CA LYS A 147 12.40 -12.64 2.56
C LYS A 147 12.89 -13.67 3.60
N GLU A 148 12.36 -13.60 4.80
CA GLU A 148 12.78 -14.47 5.92
C GLU A 148 12.11 -15.84 5.90
N GLU A 149 10.79 -15.88 5.65
CA GLU A 149 9.99 -17.07 5.89
C GLU A 149 9.53 -17.76 4.60
N LYS A 150 9.38 -17.02 3.50
CA LYS A 150 8.74 -17.49 2.26
C LYS A 150 9.45 -16.98 0.99
N PRO A 151 10.77 -17.26 0.83
CA PRO A 151 11.53 -16.74 -0.33
C PRO A 151 10.95 -17.20 -1.68
N GLU A 152 10.32 -18.38 -1.73
CA GLU A 152 9.64 -18.87 -2.93
C GLU A 152 8.40 -18.04 -3.28
N LEU A 153 7.66 -17.58 -2.27
CA LEU A 153 6.53 -16.68 -2.46
C LEU A 153 7.01 -15.34 -2.99
N LEU A 154 8.09 -14.79 -2.41
CA LEU A 154 8.69 -13.55 -2.88
C LEU A 154 9.14 -13.65 -4.34
N ALA A 155 9.80 -14.74 -4.73
CA ALA A 155 10.24 -14.96 -6.11
C ALA A 155 9.08 -15.03 -7.14
N ASN A 156 7.86 -15.32 -6.65
CA ASN A 156 6.63 -15.36 -7.44
C ASN A 156 5.72 -14.16 -7.18
N THR A 157 6.22 -13.12 -6.54
CA THR A 157 5.46 -11.89 -6.27
C THR A 157 5.98 -10.75 -7.14
N GLN A 158 5.07 -10.07 -7.83
CA GLN A 158 5.36 -8.79 -8.46
C GLN A 158 4.60 -7.69 -7.75
N ILE A 159 5.29 -6.58 -7.48
CA ILE A 159 4.65 -5.36 -6.97
C ILE A 159 4.29 -4.52 -8.19
N ILE A 160 3.03 -4.17 -8.30
CA ILE A 160 2.48 -3.37 -9.39
C ILE A 160 1.87 -2.09 -8.87
N ALA A 161 1.76 -1.08 -9.74
CA ALA A 161 1.02 0.13 -9.46
C ALA A 161 -0.48 -0.18 -9.25
N TYR A 162 -1.17 0.69 -8.55
CA TYR A 162 -2.62 0.60 -8.44
C TYR A 162 -3.25 0.76 -9.83
N PRO A 163 -4.26 -0.06 -10.17
CA PRO A 163 -4.98 0.07 -11.41
C PRO A 163 -5.80 1.37 -11.46
N ALA A 164 -6.01 1.91 -12.65
CA ALA A 164 -6.88 3.06 -12.83
C ALA A 164 -8.36 2.68 -12.68
N GLY A 165 -9.13 3.61 -12.12
CA GLY A 165 -10.58 3.52 -12.07
C GLY A 165 -11.27 4.17 -13.27
N PRO A 166 -12.62 4.18 -13.29
CA PRO A 166 -13.41 4.80 -14.35
C PRO A 166 -13.17 6.30 -14.55
N ALA A 167 -12.63 7.00 -13.54
CA ALA A 167 -12.22 8.40 -13.67
C ALA A 167 -10.98 8.58 -14.57
N GLY A 168 -10.29 7.49 -14.93
CA GLY A 168 -9.13 7.50 -15.83
C GLY A 168 -7.81 7.78 -15.12
N GLU A 169 -7.82 7.86 -13.79
CA GLU A 169 -6.65 8.07 -12.95
C GLU A 169 -6.49 6.90 -11.96
N ALA A 170 -5.26 6.68 -11.54
CA ALA A 170 -4.93 5.73 -10.47
C ALA A 170 -4.36 6.52 -9.28
N PHE A 171 -4.97 6.35 -8.12
CA PHE A 171 -4.53 6.99 -6.89
C PHE A 171 -3.85 5.98 -5.98
N THR A 172 -2.79 6.44 -5.32
CA THR A 172 -2.17 5.71 -4.22
C THR A 172 -2.12 6.62 -3.01
N LEU A 173 -2.67 6.16 -1.90
CA LEU A 173 -2.69 6.93 -0.66
C LEU A 173 -1.43 6.61 0.14
N GLY A 174 -0.45 7.49 0.04
CA GLY A 174 0.76 7.42 0.85
C GLY A 174 0.76 8.40 2.00
N GLY A 175 1.70 8.22 2.92
CA GLY A 175 1.91 9.10 4.07
C GLY A 175 3.39 9.35 4.34
N ALA A 176 3.72 10.55 4.81
CA ALA A 176 5.04 10.84 5.29
C ALA A 176 5.18 10.44 6.76
N ASN A 177 6.21 9.66 7.07
CA ASN A 177 6.70 9.52 8.42
C ASN A 177 7.54 10.76 8.74
N VAL A 178 7.29 11.38 9.87
CA VAL A 178 7.85 12.70 10.15
C VAL A 178 8.40 12.80 11.58
N PHE A 179 9.47 13.57 11.76
CA PHE A 179 9.87 14.06 13.05
C PHE A 179 9.14 15.35 13.40
N GLY A 180 8.59 15.40 14.61
CA GLY A 180 8.04 16.61 15.22
C GLY A 180 8.66 16.83 16.60
N ILE A 181 9.00 18.07 16.92
CA ILE A 181 9.52 18.44 18.24
C ILE A 181 8.48 19.32 18.92
N PHE A 182 7.92 18.83 20.03
CA PHE A 182 6.96 19.58 20.79
C PHE A 182 7.64 20.74 21.54
N GLU A 183 7.09 21.96 21.43
CA GLU A 183 7.60 23.16 22.11
C GLU A 183 7.65 23.00 23.63
N THR A 184 6.73 22.20 24.19
CA THR A 184 6.68 21.88 25.63
C THR A 184 7.72 20.86 26.07
N GLY A 185 8.52 20.32 25.15
CA GLY A 185 9.59 19.36 25.47
C GLY A 185 10.70 20.00 26.31
N LYS A 186 11.23 19.24 27.27
CA LYS A 186 12.29 19.75 28.18
C LYS A 186 13.66 19.88 27.53
N ASN A 187 13.90 19.11 26.43
CA ASN A 187 15.20 19.01 25.76
C ASN A 187 15.07 19.30 24.26
N THR A 188 14.36 20.37 23.91
CA THR A 188 14.05 20.69 22.50
C THR A 188 15.29 20.91 21.64
N ASP A 189 16.37 21.48 22.21
CA ASP A 189 17.61 21.74 21.46
C ASP A 189 18.35 20.43 21.18
N VAL A 190 18.43 19.52 22.16
CA VAL A 190 19.00 18.18 21.95
C VAL A 190 18.21 17.38 20.93
N ALA A 191 16.88 17.52 20.95
CA ALA A 191 16.03 16.88 19.95
C ALA A 191 16.27 17.43 18.54
N LYS A 192 16.50 18.75 18.40
CA LYS A 192 16.88 19.36 17.11
C LYS A 192 18.25 18.85 16.64
N ASP A 193 19.23 18.78 17.54
CA ASP A 193 20.55 18.25 17.22
C ASP A 193 20.49 16.78 16.79
N PHE A 194 19.63 15.97 17.44
CA PHE A 194 19.40 14.59 17.03
C PHE A 194 18.81 14.49 15.62
N VAL A 195 17.73 15.26 15.31
CA VAL A 195 17.14 15.26 13.97
C VAL A 195 18.15 15.71 12.93
N LYS A 196 18.96 16.74 13.26
CA LYS A 196 19.99 17.25 12.37
C LYS A 196 21.08 16.19 12.11
N TYR A 197 21.62 15.58 13.14
CA TYR A 197 22.59 14.48 13.05
C TYR A 197 22.09 13.35 12.15
N TYR A 198 20.80 13.03 12.24
CA TYR A 198 20.19 11.95 11.50
C TYR A 198 20.21 12.16 9.98
N PHE A 199 20.12 13.42 9.52
CA PHE A 199 20.11 13.77 8.10
C PHE A 199 21.45 14.31 7.58
N GLU A 200 22.38 14.68 8.43
CA GLU A 200 23.72 15.16 8.03
C GLU A 200 24.64 14.04 7.54
N ASP A 201 24.40 12.83 7.99
CA ASP A 201 25.15 11.62 7.59
C ASP A 201 24.24 10.71 6.77
N LEU A 202 24.43 10.72 5.45
CA LEU A 202 23.62 9.92 4.53
C LEU A 202 23.84 8.42 4.73
N ASP A 203 24.97 7.97 5.24
CA ASP A 203 25.21 6.56 5.53
C ASP A 203 24.32 6.08 6.68
N ASN A 204 24.16 6.90 7.73
CA ASN A 204 23.23 6.62 8.82
C ASN A 204 21.77 6.60 8.34
N TYR A 205 21.41 7.57 7.50
CA TYR A 205 20.06 7.63 6.93
C TYR A 205 19.77 6.40 6.06
N ASN A 206 20.70 6.04 5.16
CA ASN A 206 20.59 4.84 4.33
C ASN A 206 20.47 3.56 5.15
N ALA A 207 21.34 3.38 6.15
CA ALA A 207 21.31 2.20 7.01
C ALA A 207 19.94 2.02 7.67
N MET A 208 19.29 3.12 8.06
CA MET A 208 17.93 3.05 8.61
C MET A 208 16.91 2.65 7.56
N ILE A 209 16.91 3.30 6.38
CA ILE A 209 15.96 3.00 5.30
C ILE A 209 16.10 1.52 4.90
N GLU A 210 17.32 1.03 4.76
CA GLU A 210 17.59 -0.38 4.44
C GLU A 210 17.13 -1.34 5.55
N ALA A 211 17.31 -0.95 6.82
CA ALA A 211 16.85 -1.75 7.96
C ALA A 211 15.31 -1.83 8.05
N MET A 212 14.61 -0.77 7.60
CA MET A 212 13.15 -0.77 7.49
C MET A 212 12.65 -1.53 6.26
N GLY A 213 13.54 -2.00 5.42
CA GLY A 213 13.20 -2.66 4.17
C GLY A 213 12.46 -1.72 3.22
N ALA A 214 11.84 -2.26 2.20
CA ALA A 214 11.09 -1.47 1.21
C ALA A 214 9.82 -0.79 1.76
N MET A 215 9.53 -0.93 3.06
CA MET A 215 8.40 -0.26 3.70
C MET A 215 8.56 1.26 3.73
N TRP A 216 9.80 1.75 3.80
CA TRP A 216 10.12 3.17 3.88
C TRP A 216 10.90 3.61 2.65
N GLN A 217 10.31 4.52 1.89
CA GLN A 217 10.94 5.14 0.73
C GLN A 217 11.72 6.39 1.18
N PRO A 218 12.92 6.63 0.62
CA PRO A 218 13.72 7.75 1.00
C PRO A 218 13.11 9.09 0.58
N VAL A 219 13.27 10.11 1.41
CA VAL A 219 12.88 11.50 1.13
C VAL A 219 14.08 12.42 0.94
N VAL A 220 15.29 11.85 0.96
CA VAL A 220 16.58 12.56 0.77
C VAL A 220 17.14 12.15 -0.58
N ASN A 221 17.54 13.16 -1.38
CA ASN A 221 18.13 12.91 -2.69
C ASN A 221 19.47 12.16 -2.60
N GLY A 222 19.71 11.25 -3.53
CA GLY A 222 20.97 10.54 -3.70
C GLY A 222 21.13 9.28 -2.83
N VAL A 223 20.08 8.86 -2.13
CA VAL A 223 20.05 7.60 -1.37
C VAL A 223 19.38 6.44 -2.13
N ASP A 224 18.72 6.75 -3.23
CA ASP A 224 18.04 5.81 -4.12
C ASP A 224 18.98 5.08 -5.10
N ASP A 225 20.27 5.45 -5.15
CA ASP A 225 21.29 4.84 -6.02
C ASP A 225 22.15 3.79 -5.28
N THR A 226 21.67 3.17 -4.22
CA THR A 226 22.36 2.09 -3.51
C THR A 226 22.02 0.72 -4.11
N ASP A 227 22.83 -0.29 -3.82
CA ASP A 227 22.58 -1.67 -4.25
C ASP A 227 21.26 -2.23 -3.70
N PHE A 228 20.82 -1.75 -2.53
CA PHE A 228 19.53 -2.07 -1.95
C PHE A 228 18.37 -1.68 -2.89
N TRP A 229 18.40 -0.46 -3.45
CA TRP A 229 17.36 0.03 -4.35
C TRP A 229 17.49 -0.48 -5.78
N LYS A 230 18.64 -1.07 -6.15
CA LYS A 230 18.84 -1.76 -7.43
C LYS A 230 18.29 -3.18 -7.43
N ASP A 231 18.01 -3.76 -6.28
CA ASP A 231 17.28 -5.02 -6.17
C ASP A 231 15.91 -4.89 -6.85
N PRO A 232 15.53 -5.78 -7.79
CA PRO A 232 14.29 -5.64 -8.56
C PRO A 232 13.03 -5.52 -7.72
N VAL A 233 12.99 -6.17 -6.54
CA VAL A 233 11.86 -6.09 -5.63
C VAL A 233 11.76 -4.70 -5.00
N ASN A 234 12.90 -4.16 -4.56
CA ASN A 234 12.94 -2.86 -3.92
C ASN A 234 12.78 -1.72 -4.93
N ALA A 235 13.33 -1.86 -6.14
CA ALA A 235 13.18 -0.89 -7.24
C ALA A 235 11.71 -0.68 -7.64
N GLY A 236 10.88 -1.71 -7.56
CA GLY A 236 9.45 -1.61 -7.81
C GLY A 236 8.75 -0.60 -6.91
N TRP A 237 9.27 -0.35 -5.71
CA TRP A 237 8.73 0.65 -4.78
C TRP A 237 9.06 2.09 -5.15
N LEU A 238 10.20 2.33 -5.80
CA LEU A 238 10.57 3.67 -6.25
C LEU A 238 9.84 4.08 -7.54
N ALA A 239 9.29 3.09 -8.27
CA ALA A 239 8.57 3.30 -9.52
C ALA A 239 7.08 3.60 -9.32
N ASN A 240 6.53 3.37 -8.12
CA ASN A 240 5.17 3.67 -7.71
C ASN A 240 5.11 4.97 -6.93
#